data_dbf7240a77d7db1cf410b8efbcfc2b69
#
_entry.id   dbf7240a77d7db1cf410b8efbcfc2b69
#
_cell.length_a   1.000
_cell.length_b   1.000
_cell.length_c   1.000
_cell.angle_alpha   90.00
_cell.angle_beta   90.00
_cell.angle_gamma   90.00
#
_symmetry.space_group_name_H-M   'P 1'
#
loop_
_entity.id
_entity.type
_entity.pdbx_description
1 polymer ?
#
loop_
_entity_poly.entity_id
_entity_poly.type
_entity_poly.pdbx_seq_one_letter_code
_entity_poly.pdbx_strand_id
1 'polypeptide(L)'
;MTYVARISYNFLNKESNPGYYTSSTYFGKAGDIFTVAFAIQHQTDGTGTATQQGDFTAYLVDYLFEKPLGNNLGVLTIEGEYKIFDAETSAAALADPSCFCMFDGDAFFVSAAYLLPKKIGIGQFQPYVRYVKNNPDGSNFGRGSDLYELGTNYIISGHNARLNFNYTSGDASLTGRAGPDVNAFSIGVQFQL
;
A
#
# COMPACT_ATOMS: atom_id res chain seq x y z
N MET A 1 9.61 14.46 19.11
CA MET A 1 9.34 13.09 19.64
C MET A 1 8.24 12.46 18.80
N THR A 2 8.34 11.17 18.42
CA THR A 2 7.34 10.48 17.59
C THR A 2 6.44 9.59 18.45
N TYR A 3 5.14 9.67 18.23
CA TYR A 3 4.13 8.81 18.83
C TYR A 3 3.40 8.05 17.73
N VAL A 4 3.24 6.73 17.90
CA VAL A 4 2.52 5.88 16.95
C VAL A 4 1.61 4.95 17.71
N ALA A 5 0.37 4.83 17.25
CA ALA A 5 -0.60 3.87 17.80
C ALA A 5 -1.35 3.21 16.64
N ARG A 6 -1.65 1.91 16.77
CA ARG A 6 -2.46 1.15 15.82
C ARG A 6 -3.38 0.20 16.56
N ILE A 7 -4.64 0.16 16.14
CA ILE A 7 -5.64 -0.80 16.60
C ILE A 7 -6.22 -1.52 15.40
N SER A 8 -6.42 -2.83 15.51
CA SER A 8 -7.05 -3.64 14.48
C SER A 8 -8.15 -4.50 15.06
N TYR A 9 -9.19 -4.75 14.26
CA TYR A 9 -10.30 -5.62 14.61
C TYR A 9 -10.58 -6.64 13.51
N ASN A 10 -10.61 -7.91 13.89
CA ASN A 10 -10.91 -9.02 12.99
C ASN A 10 -12.38 -9.38 13.11
N PHE A 11 -13.16 -9.12 12.07
CA PHE A 11 -14.60 -9.42 12.02
C PHE A 11 -14.87 -10.90 11.75
N LEU A 12 -13.93 -11.59 11.11
CA LEU A 12 -14.00 -13.02 10.78
C LEU A 12 -12.83 -13.76 11.44
N ASN A 13 -12.15 -14.63 10.74
CA ASN A 13 -11.00 -15.32 11.32
C ASN A 13 -9.87 -14.35 11.65
N LYS A 14 -9.17 -14.65 12.74
CA LYS A 14 -8.04 -13.86 13.18
C LYS A 14 -6.88 -13.97 12.18
N GLU A 15 -6.32 -12.84 11.81
CA GLU A 15 -5.08 -12.82 11.07
C GLU A 15 -3.93 -13.39 11.89
N SER A 16 -3.19 -14.33 11.30
CA SER A 16 -1.93 -14.77 11.84
C SER A 16 -0.86 -13.76 11.42
N ASN A 17 -0.36 -12.97 12.37
CA ASN A 17 0.67 -11.97 12.11
C ASN A 17 2.00 -12.45 12.71
N PRO A 18 2.77 -13.28 11.99
CA PRO A 18 4.09 -13.70 12.46
C PRO A 18 5.00 -12.47 12.58
N GLY A 19 6.00 -12.54 13.46
CA GLY A 19 6.85 -11.40 13.84
C GLY A 19 7.59 -10.70 12.69
N TYR A 20 7.66 -11.27 11.52
CA TYR A 20 8.05 -10.61 10.28
C TYR A 20 6.85 -10.57 9.34
N TYR A 21 6.34 -9.38 9.13
CA TYR A 21 5.23 -9.14 8.23
C TYR A 21 5.68 -9.25 6.78
N THR A 22 5.00 -10.05 5.98
CA THR A 22 5.43 -10.34 4.62
C THR A 22 4.44 -9.93 3.56
N SER A 23 3.15 -9.90 3.87
CA SER A 23 2.12 -9.56 2.88
C SER A 23 0.72 -9.52 3.52
N SER A 24 -0.22 -8.96 2.81
CA SER A 24 -1.61 -8.89 3.17
C SER A 24 -2.40 -10.17 2.88
N THR A 25 -1.97 -11.01 1.95
CA THR A 25 -2.70 -12.25 1.59
C THR A 25 -2.20 -13.47 2.35
N TYR A 26 -3.11 -14.36 2.71
CA TYR A 26 -2.83 -15.68 3.31
C TYR A 26 -3.05 -16.83 2.33
N PHE A 27 -3.39 -16.52 1.08
CA PHE A 27 -3.67 -17.50 0.03
C PHE A 27 -4.77 -18.50 0.42
N GLY A 28 -5.75 -18.04 1.19
CA GLY A 28 -6.88 -18.84 1.69
C GLY A 28 -6.55 -19.75 2.87
N LYS A 29 -5.30 -19.79 3.33
CA LYS A 29 -4.89 -20.72 4.41
C LYS A 29 -5.45 -20.35 5.79
N ALA A 30 -5.80 -19.10 6.00
CA ALA A 30 -6.40 -18.62 7.25
C ALA A 30 -7.95 -18.65 7.23
N GLY A 31 -8.57 -19.14 6.14
CA GLY A 31 -10.02 -19.13 5.95
C GLY A 31 -10.54 -17.74 5.56
N ASP A 32 -11.79 -17.45 5.92
CA ASP A 32 -12.42 -16.16 5.64
C ASP A 32 -11.84 -15.10 6.56
N ILE A 33 -11.23 -14.06 6.01
CA ILE A 33 -10.66 -12.93 6.74
C ILE A 33 -11.44 -11.67 6.39
N PHE A 34 -11.73 -10.87 7.40
CA PHE A 34 -12.10 -9.47 7.26
C PHE A 34 -11.57 -8.70 8.46
N THR A 35 -10.52 -7.92 8.23
CA THR A 35 -9.86 -7.10 9.24
C THR A 35 -9.90 -5.66 8.81
N VAL A 36 -10.14 -4.77 9.76
CA VAL A 36 -10.02 -3.32 9.59
C VAL A 36 -9.07 -2.81 10.67
N ALA A 37 -8.17 -1.92 10.31
CA ALA A 37 -7.29 -1.27 11.26
C ALA A 37 -7.32 0.24 11.11
N PHE A 38 -7.05 0.92 12.22
CA PHE A 38 -6.83 2.35 12.30
C PHE A 38 -5.46 2.61 12.92
N ALA A 39 -4.71 3.53 12.35
CA ALA A 39 -3.44 3.97 12.94
C ALA A 39 -3.36 5.51 12.95
N ILE A 40 -2.63 6.01 13.93
CA ILE A 40 -2.26 7.42 14.06
C ILE A 40 -0.76 7.52 14.32
N GLN A 41 -0.14 8.50 13.69
CA GLN A 41 1.24 8.91 13.94
C GLN A 41 1.24 10.41 14.18
N HIS A 42 1.96 10.86 15.20
CA HIS A 42 2.25 12.28 15.43
C HIS A 42 3.72 12.45 15.75
N GLN A 43 4.33 13.47 15.16
CA GLN A 43 5.72 13.82 15.38
C GLN A 43 5.86 15.34 15.49
N THR A 44 6.23 15.80 16.68
CA THR A 44 6.65 17.19 16.89
C THR A 44 7.95 17.44 16.11
N ASP A 45 8.00 18.56 15.40
CA ASP A 45 9.12 18.93 14.52
C ASP A 45 9.40 17.84 13.45
N GLY A 46 8.32 17.23 12.92
CA GLY A 46 8.40 16.09 12.00
C GLY A 46 8.58 16.46 10.53
N THR A 47 8.47 17.74 10.18
CA THR A 47 8.59 18.26 8.82
C THR A 47 9.34 19.60 8.81
N GLY A 48 9.75 20.07 7.64
CA GLY A 48 10.39 21.36 7.46
C GLY A 48 11.91 21.32 7.38
N THR A 49 12.54 22.42 7.76
CA THR A 49 14.01 22.60 7.79
C THR A 49 14.53 22.63 9.23
N ALA A 50 15.84 22.63 9.41
CA ALA A 50 16.45 22.73 10.73
C ALA A 50 16.10 24.03 11.50
N THR A 51 15.71 25.08 10.79
CA THR A 51 15.38 26.40 11.37
C THR A 51 13.88 26.73 11.29
N GLN A 52 13.09 25.96 10.53
CA GLN A 52 11.66 26.16 10.32
C GLN A 52 10.99 24.80 10.34
N GLN A 53 10.83 24.29 11.54
CA GLN A 53 10.19 23.01 11.81
C GLN A 53 8.68 23.16 11.92
N GLY A 54 7.95 22.11 11.60
CA GLY A 54 6.51 21.99 11.77
C GLY A 54 6.16 20.59 12.26
N ASP A 55 5.00 20.47 12.85
CA ASP A 55 4.49 19.20 13.31
C ASP A 55 3.95 18.36 12.13
N PHE A 56 3.98 17.06 12.30
CA PHE A 56 3.45 16.11 11.33
C PHE A 56 2.47 15.16 12.02
N THR A 57 1.27 15.04 11.47
CA THR A 57 0.27 14.08 11.93
C THR A 57 -0.24 13.28 10.74
N ALA A 58 -0.36 11.96 10.92
CA ALA A 58 -0.92 11.09 9.91
C ALA A 58 -1.98 10.18 10.51
N TYR A 59 -3.05 9.97 9.77
CA TYR A 59 -4.11 9.02 10.07
C TYR A 59 -4.18 7.99 8.95
N LEU A 60 -4.45 6.74 9.32
CA LEU A 60 -4.54 5.65 8.37
C LEU A 60 -5.70 4.74 8.76
N VAL A 61 -6.47 4.34 7.74
CA VAL A 61 -7.41 3.23 7.82
C VAL A 61 -7.01 2.22 6.77
N ASP A 62 -6.82 0.97 7.15
CA ASP A 62 -6.58 -0.13 6.23
C ASP A 62 -7.57 -1.27 6.42
N TYR A 63 -7.77 -2.07 5.38
CA TYR A 63 -8.59 -3.26 5.46
C TYR A 63 -8.02 -4.39 4.59
N LEU A 64 -8.25 -5.60 5.07
CA LEU A 64 -8.02 -6.83 4.32
C LEU A 64 -9.28 -7.68 4.34
N PHE A 65 -9.75 -8.06 3.17
CA PHE A 65 -10.76 -9.07 2.97
C PHE A 65 -10.17 -10.21 2.14
N GLU A 66 -10.20 -11.43 2.67
CA GLU A 66 -9.80 -12.62 1.94
C GLU A 66 -10.84 -13.73 2.14
N LYS A 67 -11.23 -14.34 1.04
CA LYS A 67 -12.24 -15.41 1.05
C LYS A 67 -11.86 -16.56 0.12
N PRO A 68 -11.60 -17.76 0.68
CA PRO A 68 -11.60 -18.99 -0.09
C PRO A 68 -12.99 -19.23 -0.67
N LEU A 69 -13.06 -19.35 -1.98
CA LEU A 69 -14.32 -19.67 -2.66
C LEU A 69 -14.49 -21.20 -2.63
N GLY A 70 -15.55 -21.67 -1.98
CA GLY A 70 -15.82 -23.10 -1.83
C GLY A 70 -15.75 -23.87 -3.16
N ASN A 71 -15.79 -25.21 -3.12
CA ASN A 71 -15.76 -26.08 -4.29
C ASN A 71 -14.51 -25.94 -5.19
N ASN A 72 -13.36 -25.62 -4.61
CA ASN A 72 -12.10 -25.46 -5.35
C ASN A 72 -12.14 -24.33 -6.40
N LEU A 73 -12.85 -23.25 -6.12
CA LEU A 73 -12.97 -22.10 -7.01
C LEU A 73 -11.86 -21.06 -6.82
N GLY A 74 -10.89 -21.27 -5.90
CA GLY A 74 -9.77 -20.35 -5.67
C GLY A 74 -10.00 -19.41 -4.49
N VAL A 75 -9.23 -18.30 -4.44
CA VAL A 75 -9.28 -17.35 -3.32
C VAL A 75 -9.37 -15.92 -3.85
N LEU A 76 -10.37 -15.19 -3.37
CA LEU A 76 -10.48 -13.75 -3.61
C LEU A 76 -9.82 -13.00 -2.46
N THR A 77 -8.94 -12.04 -2.78
CA THR A 77 -8.33 -11.11 -1.82
C THR A 77 -8.61 -9.69 -2.27
N ILE A 78 -9.11 -8.85 -1.37
CA ILE A 78 -9.31 -7.42 -1.60
C ILE A 78 -8.68 -6.69 -0.44
N GLU A 79 -7.83 -5.71 -0.73
CA GLU A 79 -7.18 -4.89 0.26
C GLU A 79 -7.21 -3.42 -0.14
N GLY A 80 -7.12 -2.56 0.85
CA GLY A 80 -7.02 -1.13 0.60
C GLY A 80 -6.58 -0.37 1.83
N GLU A 81 -6.16 0.85 1.57
CA GLU A 81 -5.67 1.76 2.58
C GLU A 81 -6.06 3.18 2.19
N TYR A 82 -6.46 3.97 3.17
CA TYR A 82 -6.67 5.41 3.04
C TYR A 82 -5.84 6.13 4.11
N LYS A 83 -5.09 7.13 3.69
CA LYS A 83 -4.21 7.93 4.54
C LYS A 83 -4.56 9.40 4.42
N ILE A 84 -4.51 10.10 5.53
CA ILE A 84 -4.52 11.56 5.61
C ILE A 84 -3.21 11.99 6.24
N PHE A 85 -2.54 12.95 5.63
CA PHE A 85 -1.33 13.56 6.13
C PHE A 85 -1.60 15.03 6.37
N ASP A 86 -1.31 15.49 7.57
CA ASP A 86 -1.37 16.89 8.00
C ASP A 86 0.04 17.31 8.39
N ALA A 87 0.64 18.14 7.55
CA ALA A 87 2.01 18.58 7.68
C ALA A 87 2.04 20.11 7.83
N GLU A 88 2.25 20.61 9.02
CA GLU A 88 2.34 22.03 9.33
C GLU A 88 3.64 22.67 8.77
N THR A 89 3.81 22.59 7.45
CA THR A 89 5.03 23.09 6.79
C THR A 89 4.84 24.53 6.37
N SER A 90 5.68 25.44 6.89
CA SER A 90 5.63 26.86 6.54
C SER A 90 5.98 27.12 5.07
N ALA A 91 5.44 28.20 4.48
CA ALA A 91 5.75 28.59 3.11
C ALA A 91 7.27 28.87 2.91
N ALA A 92 7.94 29.35 3.94
CA ALA A 92 9.37 29.61 3.87
C ALA A 92 10.19 28.31 3.93
N ALA A 93 9.75 27.30 4.70
CA ALA A 93 10.34 25.96 4.66
C ALA A 93 10.16 25.31 3.29
N LEU A 94 8.98 25.40 2.69
CA LEU A 94 8.70 24.86 1.35
C LEU A 94 9.55 25.49 0.23
N ALA A 95 9.97 26.73 0.39
CA ALA A 95 10.86 27.42 -0.55
C ALA A 95 12.33 27.02 -0.39
N ASP A 96 12.70 26.37 0.69
CA ASP A 96 14.08 25.93 0.96
C ASP A 96 14.37 24.57 0.29
N PRO A 97 15.37 24.47 -0.61
CA PRO A 97 15.71 23.20 -1.26
C PRO A 97 16.18 22.10 -0.29
N SER A 98 16.57 22.46 0.93
CA SER A 98 16.97 21.50 1.98
C SER A 98 15.78 20.98 2.80
N CYS A 99 14.56 21.41 2.48
CA CYS A 99 13.39 20.99 3.23
C CYS A 99 13.15 19.48 3.17
N PHE A 100 13.03 18.88 4.31
CA PHE A 100 12.40 17.57 4.47
C PHE A 100 10.90 17.77 4.67
N CYS A 101 10.25 18.32 3.64
CA CYS A 101 8.84 18.63 3.66
C CYS A 101 8.02 17.37 3.41
N MET A 102 7.28 16.95 4.44
CA MET A 102 6.36 15.84 4.34
C MET A 102 5.20 16.18 3.42
N PHE A 103 4.64 15.19 2.77
CA PHE A 103 3.44 15.31 1.95
C PHE A 103 2.27 15.75 2.83
N ASP A 104 1.51 16.71 2.33
CA ASP A 104 0.27 17.21 2.94
C ASP A 104 -0.89 16.89 2.00
N GLY A 105 -1.96 16.27 2.53
CA GLY A 105 -3.09 15.81 1.73
C GLY A 105 -3.52 14.39 2.05
N ASP A 106 -4.15 13.73 1.09
CA ASP A 106 -4.61 12.36 1.26
C ASP A 106 -4.10 11.43 0.15
N ALA A 107 -4.06 10.15 0.47
CA ALA A 107 -3.70 9.11 -0.47
C ALA A 107 -4.50 7.83 -0.19
N PHE A 108 -4.84 7.10 -1.24
CA PHE A 108 -5.43 5.78 -1.08
C PHE A 108 -4.95 4.80 -2.13
N PHE A 109 -5.02 3.53 -1.80
CA PHE A 109 -4.99 2.46 -2.78
C PHE A 109 -6.10 1.43 -2.53
N VAL A 110 -6.46 0.75 -3.59
CA VAL A 110 -7.29 -0.46 -3.56
C VAL A 110 -6.69 -1.50 -4.49
N SER A 111 -6.71 -2.75 -4.07
CA SER A 111 -6.20 -3.88 -4.84
C SER A 111 -7.18 -5.05 -4.73
N ALA A 112 -7.34 -5.78 -5.82
CA ALA A 112 -8.10 -7.01 -5.87
C ALA A 112 -7.28 -8.09 -6.58
N ALA A 113 -7.15 -9.25 -5.95
CA ALA A 113 -6.39 -10.39 -6.47
C ALA A 113 -7.21 -11.68 -6.40
N TYR A 114 -7.00 -12.57 -7.36
CA TYR A 114 -7.69 -13.84 -7.42
C TYR A 114 -6.71 -14.99 -7.63
N LEU A 115 -6.47 -15.78 -6.58
CA LEU A 115 -5.64 -16.97 -6.66
C LEU A 115 -6.39 -18.08 -7.37
N LEU A 116 -5.91 -18.50 -8.53
CA LEU A 116 -6.49 -19.60 -9.29
C LEU A 116 -6.40 -20.91 -8.50
N PRO A 117 -7.43 -21.79 -8.55
CA PRO A 117 -7.47 -22.97 -7.69
C PRO A 117 -6.45 -24.05 -8.07
N LYS A 118 -6.05 -24.10 -9.33
CA LYS A 118 -5.18 -25.17 -9.87
C LYS A 118 -3.74 -24.70 -9.99
N LYS A 119 -2.82 -25.57 -9.60
CA LYS A 119 -1.41 -25.41 -9.95
C LYS A 119 -1.20 -25.60 -11.45
N ILE A 120 -0.34 -24.75 -12.01
CA ILE A 120 0.18 -24.86 -13.39
C ILE A 120 1.69 -24.93 -13.27
N GLY A 121 2.27 -26.08 -13.56
CA GLY A 121 3.68 -26.36 -13.26
C GLY A 121 3.91 -26.46 -11.74
N ILE A 122 4.86 -25.68 -11.21
CA ILE A 122 5.24 -25.72 -9.79
C ILE A 122 4.47 -24.73 -8.90
N GLY A 123 3.65 -23.86 -9.48
CA GLY A 123 2.97 -22.78 -8.76
C GLY A 123 1.53 -22.54 -9.19
N GLN A 124 0.93 -21.51 -8.62
CA GLN A 124 -0.44 -21.03 -8.92
C GLN A 124 -0.38 -19.58 -9.40
N PHE A 125 -1.19 -19.24 -10.37
CA PHE A 125 -1.35 -17.86 -10.81
C PHE A 125 -2.34 -17.10 -9.94
N GLN A 126 -2.02 -15.84 -9.67
CA GLN A 126 -2.84 -14.88 -8.96
C GLN A 126 -2.88 -13.57 -9.76
N PRO A 127 -3.74 -13.44 -10.79
CA PRO A 127 -3.98 -12.16 -11.41
C PRO A 127 -4.50 -11.15 -10.39
N TYR A 128 -4.12 -9.87 -10.59
CA TYR A 128 -4.56 -8.77 -9.74
C TYR A 128 -4.68 -7.46 -10.51
N VAL A 129 -5.47 -6.57 -9.94
CA VAL A 129 -5.55 -5.17 -10.34
C VAL A 129 -5.32 -4.30 -9.11
N ARG A 130 -4.68 -3.14 -9.30
CA ARG A 130 -4.43 -2.17 -8.24
C ARG A 130 -4.62 -0.76 -8.79
N TYR A 131 -5.22 0.09 -7.96
CA TYR A 131 -5.33 1.51 -8.22
C TYR A 131 -4.77 2.28 -7.02
N VAL A 132 -3.97 3.29 -7.30
CA VAL A 132 -3.38 4.19 -6.30
C VAL A 132 -3.69 5.62 -6.68
N LYS A 133 -4.05 6.45 -5.72
CA LYS A 133 -4.28 7.89 -5.92
C LYS A 133 -3.66 8.68 -4.79
N ASN A 134 -3.03 9.81 -5.16
CA ASN A 134 -2.51 10.80 -4.22
C ASN A 134 -3.14 12.15 -4.54
N ASN A 135 -3.68 12.81 -3.54
CA ASN A 135 -4.31 14.12 -3.62
C ASN A 135 -3.54 15.07 -2.68
N PRO A 136 -2.56 15.83 -3.17
CA PRO A 136 -1.87 16.82 -2.35
C PRO A 136 -2.78 18.00 -2.04
N ASP A 137 -2.67 18.53 -0.82
CA ASP A 137 -3.28 19.77 -0.43
C ASP A 137 -2.36 20.95 -0.82
N GLY A 138 -2.96 21.94 -1.50
CA GLY A 138 -2.23 23.11 -1.96
C GLY A 138 -1.33 22.89 -3.19
N SER A 139 -0.77 23.98 -3.70
CA SER A 139 0.03 23.96 -4.93
C SER A 139 1.48 23.50 -4.77
N ASN A 140 1.96 23.36 -3.52
CA ASN A 140 3.39 23.12 -3.24
C ASN A 140 3.85 21.70 -3.59
N PHE A 141 2.92 20.75 -3.58
CA PHE A 141 3.19 19.35 -3.93
C PHE A 141 2.75 18.98 -5.35
N GLY A 142 2.28 19.98 -6.10
CA GLY A 142 1.81 19.82 -7.47
C GLY A 142 0.35 19.37 -7.55
N ARG A 143 -0.04 18.81 -8.69
CA ARG A 143 -1.36 18.23 -8.92
C ARG A 143 -1.46 16.81 -8.31
N GLY A 144 -2.69 16.34 -8.13
CA GLY A 144 -2.94 14.92 -7.79
C GLY A 144 -2.36 14.00 -8.85
N SER A 145 -2.03 12.78 -8.43
CA SER A 145 -1.49 11.74 -9.30
C SER A 145 -2.25 10.43 -9.12
N ASP A 146 -2.30 9.62 -10.16
CA ASP A 146 -2.87 8.29 -10.09
C ASP A 146 -2.03 7.25 -10.83
N LEU A 147 -2.24 5.99 -10.48
CA LEU A 147 -1.51 4.87 -11.03
C LEU A 147 -2.40 3.63 -11.04
N TYR A 148 -2.45 2.98 -12.18
CA TYR A 148 -3.11 1.70 -12.40
C TYR A 148 -2.06 0.61 -12.58
N GLU A 149 -2.29 -0.51 -11.95
CA GLU A 149 -1.43 -1.69 -12.10
C GLU A 149 -2.29 -2.91 -12.42
N LEU A 150 -1.92 -3.61 -13.47
CA LEU A 150 -2.49 -4.91 -13.86
C LEU A 150 -1.37 -5.93 -13.86
N GLY A 151 -1.52 -7.00 -13.10
CA GLY A 151 -0.44 -7.96 -12.99
C GLY A 151 -0.90 -9.36 -12.68
N THR A 152 0.08 -10.24 -12.54
CA THR A 152 -0.10 -11.58 -12.03
C THR A 152 1.08 -12.01 -11.19
N ASN A 153 0.81 -12.60 -10.06
CA ASN A 153 1.80 -13.32 -9.28
C ASN A 153 1.77 -14.79 -9.69
N TYR A 154 2.94 -15.41 -9.80
CA TYR A 154 3.08 -16.85 -9.89
C TYR A 154 3.63 -17.36 -8.56
N ILE A 155 2.74 -17.92 -7.75
CA ILE A 155 3.00 -18.30 -6.36
C ILE A 155 3.54 -19.73 -6.33
N ILE A 156 4.82 -19.89 -6.02
CA ILE A 156 5.51 -21.20 -5.95
C ILE A 156 5.43 -21.75 -4.53
N SER A 157 5.75 -20.94 -3.53
CA SER A 157 5.70 -21.32 -2.12
C SER A 157 5.24 -20.16 -1.24
N GLY A 158 3.96 -19.79 -1.35
CA GLY A 158 3.38 -18.68 -0.57
C GLY A 158 4.22 -17.40 -0.71
N HIS A 159 4.62 -16.84 0.43
CA HIS A 159 5.48 -15.64 0.46
C HIS A 159 6.97 -15.96 0.25
N ASN A 160 7.38 -17.22 0.40
CA ASN A 160 8.79 -17.59 0.34
C ASN A 160 9.35 -17.62 -1.08
N ALA A 161 8.51 -17.90 -2.08
CA ALA A 161 8.95 -17.90 -3.47
C ALA A 161 7.80 -17.51 -4.40
N ARG A 162 7.96 -16.38 -5.08
CA ARG A 162 7.01 -15.93 -6.11
C ARG A 162 7.69 -15.13 -7.21
N LEU A 163 7.09 -15.17 -8.39
CA LEU A 163 7.39 -14.26 -9.49
C LEU A 163 6.22 -13.30 -9.64
N ASN A 164 6.50 -12.06 -9.99
CA ASN A 164 5.50 -11.06 -10.30
C ASN A 164 5.74 -10.52 -11.71
N PHE A 165 4.68 -10.38 -12.47
CA PHE A 165 4.67 -9.73 -13.78
C PHE A 165 3.59 -8.67 -13.73
N ASN A 166 3.95 -7.42 -14.01
CA ASN A 166 2.97 -6.35 -14.02
C ASN A 166 3.18 -5.34 -15.15
N TYR A 167 2.08 -4.70 -15.49
CA TYR A 167 2.02 -3.50 -16.30
C TYR A 167 1.47 -2.37 -15.43
N THR A 168 2.20 -1.27 -15.40
CA THR A 168 1.86 -0.06 -14.66
C THR A 168 1.58 1.07 -15.64
N SER A 169 0.51 1.82 -15.43
CA SER A 169 0.15 3.01 -16.20
C SER A 169 -0.37 4.11 -15.28
N GLY A 170 0.05 5.34 -15.49
CA GLY A 170 -0.38 6.50 -14.71
C GLY A 170 0.66 7.60 -14.71
N ASP A 171 0.43 8.62 -13.89
CA ASP A 171 1.28 9.80 -13.80
C ASP A 171 1.95 9.97 -12.41
N ALA A 172 1.93 8.92 -11.59
CA ALA A 172 2.61 8.93 -10.31
C ALA A 172 4.09 8.57 -10.44
N SER A 173 4.96 9.44 -9.95
CA SER A 173 6.38 9.15 -9.77
C SER A 173 6.59 8.16 -8.60
N LEU A 174 7.82 7.65 -8.43
CA LEU A 174 8.19 6.82 -7.27
C LEU A 174 7.97 7.50 -5.91
N THR A 175 7.92 8.83 -5.89
CA THR A 175 7.63 9.63 -4.69
C THR A 175 6.13 9.92 -4.51
N GLY A 176 5.26 9.41 -5.38
CA GLY A 176 3.83 9.69 -5.38
C GLY A 176 3.44 11.05 -5.97
N ARG A 177 4.41 11.90 -6.33
CA ARG A 177 4.13 13.18 -6.99
C ARG A 177 3.72 12.96 -8.45
N ALA A 178 2.82 13.81 -8.94
CA ALA A 178 2.49 13.82 -10.36
C ALA A 178 3.73 14.08 -11.23
N GLY A 179 3.81 13.37 -12.32
CA GLY A 179 4.91 13.45 -13.27
C GLY A 179 4.41 13.21 -14.70
N PRO A 180 5.32 12.95 -15.65
CA PRO A 180 4.96 12.45 -16.97
C PRO A 180 4.27 11.10 -16.87
N ASP A 181 3.39 10.81 -17.82
CA ASP A 181 2.74 9.50 -17.91
C ASP A 181 3.79 8.39 -18.01
N VAL A 182 3.61 7.38 -17.18
CA VAL A 182 4.45 6.19 -17.12
C VAL A 182 3.68 5.01 -17.66
N ASN A 183 4.31 4.27 -18.58
CA ASN A 183 3.85 2.97 -19.05
C ASN A 183 5.02 2.01 -18.93
N ALA A 184 4.95 1.07 -18.01
CA ALA A 184 6.07 0.20 -17.69
C ALA A 184 5.64 -1.25 -17.52
N PHE A 185 6.45 -2.17 -18.04
CA PHE A 185 6.38 -3.58 -17.68
C PHE A 185 7.48 -3.90 -16.69
N SER A 186 7.12 -4.64 -15.65
CA SER A 186 8.06 -5.07 -14.61
C SER A 186 7.98 -6.57 -14.37
N ILE A 187 9.13 -7.15 -14.06
CA ILE A 187 9.25 -8.53 -13.60
C ILE A 187 9.93 -8.50 -12.24
N GLY A 188 9.23 -9.00 -11.24
CA GLY A 188 9.73 -9.10 -9.87
C GLY A 188 9.97 -10.56 -9.47
N VAL A 189 10.99 -10.78 -8.67
CA VAL A 189 11.30 -12.07 -8.06
C VAL A 189 11.41 -11.87 -6.56
N GLN A 190 10.70 -12.67 -5.79
CA GLN A 190 10.80 -12.67 -4.34
C GLN A 190 11.21 -14.05 -3.85
N PHE A 191 12.29 -14.06 -3.07
CA PHE A 191 12.69 -15.21 -2.25
C PHE A 191 12.84 -14.77 -0.81
N GLN A 192 12.31 -15.57 0.11
CA GLN A 192 12.42 -15.38 1.54
C GLN A 192 12.79 -16.72 2.17
N LEU A 193 13.88 -16.74 2.95
CA LEU A 193 14.42 -17.92 3.65
C LEU A 193 14.05 -17.88 5.13
#